data_6656cfef1627507222860826fc8e44a4
#
_entry.id   6656cfef1627507222860826fc8e44a4
#
_cell.length_a   1.000
_cell.length_b   1.000
_cell.length_c   1.000
_cell.angle_alpha   90.00
_cell.angle_beta   90.00
_cell.angle_gamma   90.00
#
_symmetry.space_group_name_H-M   'P 1'
#
loop_
_entity.id
_entity.type
_entity.pdbx_description
1 polymer ?
#
loop_
_entity_poly.entity_id
_entity_poly.type
_entity_poly.pdbx_seq_one_letter_code
_entity_poly.pdbx_strand_id
1 'polypeptide(L)'
;IRPYASKDRVYFLGNYIEAGEETGANFFARYIFDYAKSRVENKKPYETIEADRLFNNLLSSQPMAFNLFCPLRKMLEENPSATTSALRSSLPTFPIAKVIDIDLEFIPDNYKELTGDKSAMDAIIRFEDFDGKKCFIAIETKYSENLGANEASNKTREIEIIRQLKCFQPDIEARIADSKIKLTQIYRNFLLSETYGIDISAVSYSLIMAPKGHPSTDRELKSLINELNSEYRYKVQ
;
A
#
# COMPACT_ATOMS: atom_id res chain seq x y z
N ILE A 1 -8.56 -2.31 -27.04
CA ILE A 1 -7.69 -1.12 -26.93
C ILE A 1 -8.59 0.10 -26.89
N ARG A 2 -8.60 0.78 -25.78
CA ARG A 2 -9.48 1.94 -25.56
C ARG A 2 -8.93 3.19 -26.25
N PRO A 3 -9.74 3.94 -27.05
CA PRO A 3 -9.34 5.24 -27.54
C PRO A 3 -9.29 6.27 -26.40
N TYR A 4 -8.25 7.08 -26.37
CA TYR A 4 -8.13 8.22 -25.50
C TYR A 4 -8.10 9.49 -26.32
N ALA A 5 -9.02 10.42 -26.08
CA ALA A 5 -9.05 11.72 -26.74
C ALA A 5 -8.39 12.78 -25.84
N SER A 6 -7.25 13.30 -26.27
CA SER A 6 -6.76 14.60 -25.77
C SER A 6 -7.22 15.71 -26.74
N LYS A 7 -7.13 16.99 -26.33
CA LYS A 7 -7.70 18.16 -27.05
C LYS A 7 -7.51 18.16 -28.57
N ASP A 8 -6.46 17.52 -29.11
CA ASP A 8 -6.10 17.60 -30.54
C ASP A 8 -5.80 16.23 -31.20
N ARG A 9 -5.84 15.11 -30.48
CA ARG A 9 -5.47 13.79 -31.02
C ARG A 9 -6.21 12.66 -30.32
N VAL A 10 -6.55 11.62 -31.08
CA VAL A 10 -7.02 10.33 -30.55
C VAL A 10 -5.83 9.40 -30.45
N TYR A 11 -5.58 8.88 -29.27
CA TYR A 11 -4.57 7.86 -29.01
C TYR A 11 -5.24 6.53 -28.67
N PHE A 12 -4.61 5.43 -29.01
CA PHE A 12 -5.00 4.12 -28.51
C PHE A 12 -4.11 3.73 -27.35
N LEU A 13 -4.68 3.63 -26.15
CA LEU A 13 -3.98 3.17 -24.97
C LEU A 13 -3.94 1.65 -24.98
N GLY A 14 -2.79 1.07 -25.37
CA GLY A 14 -2.62 -0.38 -25.47
C GLY A 14 -2.72 -1.14 -24.16
N ASN A 15 -2.66 -0.43 -23.02
CA ASN A 15 -2.78 -0.97 -21.68
C ASN A 15 -4.19 -0.83 -21.07
N TYR A 16 -5.17 -0.29 -21.81
CA TYR A 16 -6.55 -0.20 -21.36
C TYR A 16 -7.44 -1.15 -22.15
N ILE A 17 -8.27 -1.89 -21.43
CA ILE A 17 -9.33 -2.72 -21.99
C ILE A 17 -10.65 -1.94 -22.04
N GLU A 18 -11.47 -2.26 -23.03
CA GLU A 18 -12.85 -1.78 -23.08
C GLU A 18 -13.74 -2.67 -22.21
N ALA A 19 -14.76 -2.07 -21.58
CA ALA A 19 -15.76 -2.80 -20.82
C ALA A 19 -15.20 -3.71 -19.71
N GLY A 20 -14.04 -3.37 -19.11
CA GLY A 20 -13.47 -4.13 -18.00
C GLY A 20 -14.36 -4.13 -16.76
N GLU A 21 -15.12 -3.03 -16.56
CA GLU A 21 -16.11 -2.94 -15.48
C GLU A 21 -17.37 -3.80 -15.71
N GLU A 22 -17.63 -4.26 -16.93
CA GLU A 22 -18.71 -5.18 -17.28
C GLU A 22 -18.23 -6.63 -17.29
N THR A 23 -17.05 -6.84 -17.85
CA THR A 23 -16.51 -8.18 -18.14
C THR A 23 -15.68 -8.76 -17.00
N GLY A 24 -15.06 -7.90 -16.18
CA GLY A 24 -14.10 -8.31 -15.15
C GLY A 24 -12.78 -8.83 -15.72
N ALA A 25 -12.46 -8.51 -16.98
CA ALA A 25 -11.29 -9.08 -17.69
C ALA A 25 -9.94 -8.73 -17.07
N ASN A 26 -9.87 -7.75 -16.14
CA ASN A 26 -8.67 -7.38 -15.39
C ASN A 26 -8.45 -8.23 -14.13
N PHE A 27 -9.33 -9.19 -13.87
CA PHE A 27 -9.29 -10.01 -12.66
C PHE A 27 -9.15 -11.50 -12.99
N PHE A 28 -8.37 -12.22 -12.20
CA PHE A 28 -8.11 -13.65 -12.42
C PHE A 28 -9.30 -14.56 -12.14
N ALA A 29 -10.29 -14.07 -11.36
CA ALA A 29 -11.49 -14.84 -11.03
C ALA A 29 -12.70 -13.93 -10.79
N ARG A 30 -13.89 -14.48 -11.03
CA ARG A 30 -15.15 -13.75 -10.88
C ARG A 30 -15.35 -13.18 -9.48
N TYR A 31 -15.06 -13.92 -8.43
CA TYR A 31 -15.23 -13.44 -7.06
C TYR A 31 -14.31 -12.25 -6.71
N ILE A 32 -13.12 -12.12 -7.36
CA ILE A 32 -12.23 -10.97 -7.20
C ILE A 32 -12.88 -9.73 -7.83
N PHE A 33 -13.42 -9.89 -9.03
CA PHE A 33 -14.15 -8.83 -9.72
C PHE A 33 -15.38 -8.38 -8.91
N ASP A 34 -16.18 -9.33 -8.41
CA ASP A 34 -17.39 -9.02 -7.63
C ASP A 34 -17.02 -8.27 -6.34
N TYR A 35 -15.93 -8.66 -5.67
CA TYR A 35 -15.41 -7.93 -4.51
C TYR A 35 -14.93 -6.52 -4.89
N ALA A 36 -14.15 -6.38 -5.96
CA ALA A 36 -13.66 -5.09 -6.45
C ALA A 36 -14.83 -4.15 -6.79
N LYS A 37 -15.87 -4.68 -7.44
CA LYS A 37 -17.09 -3.94 -7.77
C LYS A 37 -17.82 -3.46 -6.51
N SER A 38 -18.00 -4.35 -5.55
CA SER A 38 -18.59 -4.00 -4.24
C SER A 38 -17.79 -2.90 -3.52
N ARG A 39 -16.45 -2.93 -3.57
CA ARG A 39 -15.60 -1.88 -2.98
C ARG A 39 -15.78 -0.53 -3.66
N VAL A 40 -15.92 -0.48 -4.99
CA VAL A 40 -16.18 0.76 -5.73
C VAL A 40 -17.59 1.31 -5.41
N GLU A 41 -18.60 0.45 -5.40
CA GLU A 41 -20.00 0.84 -5.14
C GLU A 41 -20.19 1.36 -3.70
N ASN A 42 -19.49 0.80 -2.73
CA ASN A 42 -19.61 1.13 -1.30
C ASN A 42 -18.44 1.97 -0.76
N LYS A 43 -17.64 2.57 -1.63
CA LYS A 43 -16.48 3.35 -1.18
C LYS A 43 -16.89 4.55 -0.34
N LYS A 44 -16.14 4.79 0.73
CA LYS A 44 -16.29 5.99 1.55
C LYS A 44 -15.78 7.24 0.78
N PRO A 45 -16.26 8.46 1.10
CA PRO A 45 -15.88 9.67 0.35
C PRO A 45 -14.39 10.01 0.35
N TYR A 46 -13.63 9.45 1.27
CA TYR A 46 -12.17 9.65 1.39
C TYR A 46 -11.35 8.53 0.74
N GLU A 47 -11.96 7.40 0.37
CA GLU A 47 -11.25 6.31 -0.30
C GLU A 47 -10.87 6.66 -1.74
N THR A 48 -9.69 6.22 -2.15
CA THR A 48 -9.04 6.62 -3.41
C THR A 48 -9.17 5.58 -4.51
N ILE A 49 -10.08 4.61 -4.37
CA ILE A 49 -10.34 3.59 -5.40
C ILE A 49 -10.85 4.28 -6.67
N GLU A 50 -10.13 4.10 -7.77
CA GLU A 50 -10.47 4.66 -9.08
C GLU A 50 -10.99 3.56 -10.01
N ALA A 51 -12.31 3.56 -10.29
CA ALA A 51 -12.96 2.52 -11.08
C ALA A 51 -12.31 2.28 -12.45
N ASP A 52 -11.99 3.35 -13.19
CA ASP A 52 -11.37 3.21 -14.51
C ASP A 52 -9.98 2.55 -14.44
N ARG A 53 -9.16 2.91 -13.46
CA ARG A 53 -7.86 2.26 -13.24
C ARG A 53 -8.02 0.81 -12.81
N LEU A 54 -8.93 0.56 -11.88
CA LEU A 54 -9.16 -0.77 -11.31
C LEU A 54 -9.67 -1.77 -12.35
N PHE A 55 -10.66 -1.37 -13.16
CA PHE A 55 -11.31 -2.29 -14.07
C PHE A 55 -10.64 -2.34 -15.45
N ASN A 56 -10.04 -1.25 -15.90
CA ASN A 56 -9.62 -1.13 -17.30
C ASN A 56 -8.10 -1.06 -17.50
N ASN A 57 -7.31 -0.58 -16.54
CA ASN A 57 -5.88 -0.41 -16.75
C ASN A 57 -5.08 -1.67 -16.36
N LEU A 58 -4.57 -2.39 -17.37
CA LEU A 58 -3.78 -3.61 -17.21
C LEU A 58 -2.41 -3.39 -16.53
N LEU A 59 -1.90 -2.16 -16.52
CA LEU A 59 -0.61 -1.80 -15.92
C LEU A 59 -0.74 -1.08 -14.58
N SER A 60 -1.96 -0.99 -14.03
CA SER A 60 -2.19 -0.40 -12.71
C SER A 60 -1.86 -1.39 -11.59
N SER A 61 -1.25 -0.88 -10.52
CA SER A 61 -1.03 -1.65 -9.29
C SER A 61 -2.33 -1.96 -8.55
N GLN A 62 -3.39 -1.17 -8.74
CA GLN A 62 -4.66 -1.36 -8.05
C GLN A 62 -5.31 -2.74 -8.37
N PRO A 63 -5.56 -3.14 -9.64
CA PRO A 63 -6.04 -4.49 -9.92
C PRO A 63 -5.03 -5.58 -9.53
N MET A 64 -3.73 -5.30 -9.56
CA MET A 64 -2.72 -6.24 -9.08
C MET A 64 -2.90 -6.54 -7.60
N ALA A 65 -3.12 -5.52 -6.75
CA ALA A 65 -3.40 -5.71 -5.33
C ALA A 65 -4.63 -6.61 -5.11
N PHE A 66 -5.74 -6.35 -5.82
CA PHE A 66 -6.93 -7.19 -5.73
C PHE A 66 -6.65 -8.64 -6.16
N ASN A 67 -5.95 -8.83 -7.27
CA ASN A 67 -5.61 -10.17 -7.78
C ASN A 67 -4.67 -10.96 -6.83
N LEU A 68 -3.83 -10.28 -6.07
CA LEU A 68 -2.92 -10.90 -5.11
C LEU A 68 -3.59 -11.20 -3.76
N PHE A 69 -4.36 -10.25 -3.22
CA PHE A 69 -4.82 -10.32 -1.83
C PHE A 69 -6.25 -10.82 -1.65
N CYS A 70 -7.15 -10.70 -2.65
CA CYS A 70 -8.47 -11.30 -2.55
C CYS A 70 -8.44 -12.83 -2.43
N PRO A 71 -7.59 -13.58 -3.16
CA PRO A 71 -7.44 -15.01 -2.94
C PRO A 71 -7.01 -15.37 -1.51
N LEU A 72 -6.06 -14.62 -0.94
CA LEU A 72 -5.60 -14.83 0.44
C LEU A 72 -6.70 -14.52 1.46
N ARG A 73 -7.47 -13.46 1.23
CA ARG A 73 -8.62 -13.12 2.05
C ARG A 73 -9.67 -14.23 2.04
N LYS A 74 -10.03 -14.71 0.85
CA LYS A 74 -10.97 -15.83 0.71
C LYS A 74 -10.44 -17.11 1.38
N MET A 75 -9.16 -17.43 1.17
CA MET A 75 -8.52 -18.56 1.82
C MET A 75 -8.50 -18.42 3.34
N LEU A 76 -8.35 -17.18 3.87
CA LEU A 76 -8.42 -16.92 5.31
C LEU A 76 -9.80 -17.23 5.88
N GLU A 77 -10.88 -16.89 5.16
CA GLU A 77 -12.25 -17.20 5.56
C GLU A 77 -12.52 -18.72 5.56
N GLU A 78 -11.97 -19.46 4.57
CA GLU A 78 -12.19 -20.89 4.39
C GLU A 78 -11.23 -21.75 5.25
N ASN A 79 -9.96 -21.36 5.38
CA ASN A 79 -8.93 -22.11 6.10
C ASN A 79 -7.85 -21.18 6.71
N PRO A 80 -8.10 -20.59 7.90
CA PRO A 80 -7.17 -19.67 8.57
C PRO A 80 -5.77 -20.24 8.80
N SER A 81 -5.69 -21.53 9.13
CA SER A 81 -4.40 -22.21 9.39
C SER A 81 -3.55 -22.33 8.14
N ALA A 82 -4.16 -22.70 7.02
CA ALA A 82 -3.45 -22.82 5.73
C ALA A 82 -2.98 -21.43 5.27
N THR A 83 -3.82 -20.39 5.39
CA THR A 83 -3.47 -19.01 5.05
C THR A 83 -2.30 -18.50 5.89
N THR A 84 -2.35 -18.74 7.20
CA THR A 84 -1.26 -18.39 8.11
C THR A 84 0.05 -19.10 7.71
N SER A 85 0.00 -20.39 7.41
CA SER A 85 1.18 -21.15 7.00
C SER A 85 1.75 -20.66 5.67
N ALA A 86 0.89 -20.36 4.69
CA ALA A 86 1.30 -19.83 3.40
C ALA A 86 1.97 -18.46 3.54
N LEU A 87 1.36 -17.53 4.28
CA LEU A 87 1.91 -16.20 4.50
C LEU A 87 3.22 -16.24 5.29
N ARG A 88 3.32 -17.06 6.33
CA ARG A 88 4.57 -17.26 7.08
C ARG A 88 5.70 -17.78 6.18
N SER A 89 5.40 -18.71 5.28
CA SER A 89 6.39 -19.25 4.34
C SER A 89 6.80 -18.25 3.27
N SER A 90 5.87 -17.43 2.81
CA SER A 90 6.12 -16.42 1.75
C SER A 90 6.79 -15.15 2.29
N LEU A 91 6.57 -14.83 3.55
CA LEU A 91 7.05 -13.64 4.24
C LEU A 91 7.83 -14.01 5.52
N PRO A 92 8.94 -14.77 5.41
CA PRO A 92 9.63 -15.38 6.56
C PRO A 92 10.31 -14.38 7.50
N THR A 93 10.47 -13.15 7.07
CA THR A 93 11.06 -12.06 7.85
C THR A 93 10.08 -11.41 8.83
N PHE A 94 8.77 -11.63 8.66
CA PHE A 94 7.75 -11.15 9.57
C PHE A 94 7.36 -12.24 10.59
N PRO A 95 7.14 -11.90 11.86
CA PRO A 95 6.86 -12.89 12.92
C PRO A 95 5.38 -13.33 12.94
N ILE A 96 4.87 -13.81 11.82
CA ILE A 96 3.46 -14.19 11.63
C ILE A 96 3.18 -15.50 12.37
N ALA A 97 2.56 -15.43 13.55
CA ALA A 97 2.08 -16.62 14.27
C ALA A 97 0.66 -16.99 13.85
N LYS A 98 -0.22 -16.00 13.67
CA LYS A 98 -1.61 -16.21 13.29
C LYS A 98 -2.15 -15.02 12.51
N VAL A 99 -2.60 -15.23 11.29
CA VAL A 99 -3.29 -14.19 10.49
C VAL A 99 -4.71 -14.01 11.01
N ILE A 100 -5.13 -12.77 11.21
CA ILE A 100 -6.44 -12.39 11.75
C ILE A 100 -7.35 -11.84 10.67
N ASP A 101 -6.81 -10.95 9.81
CA ASP A 101 -7.59 -10.25 8.82
C ASP A 101 -6.72 -9.78 7.66
N ILE A 102 -7.32 -9.66 6.48
CA ILE A 102 -6.71 -9.11 5.26
C ILE A 102 -7.73 -8.15 4.64
N ASP A 103 -7.36 -6.88 4.49
CA ASP A 103 -8.18 -5.88 3.84
C ASP A 103 -7.41 -5.17 2.72
N LEU A 104 -8.13 -4.56 1.77
CA LEU A 104 -7.55 -3.91 0.59
C LEU A 104 -7.99 -2.45 0.53
N GLU A 105 -7.15 -1.61 -0.06
CA GLU A 105 -7.40 -0.16 -0.20
C GLU A 105 -7.80 0.45 1.15
N PHE A 106 -7.03 0.11 2.19
CA PHE A 106 -7.35 0.48 3.56
C PHE A 106 -6.87 1.90 3.89
N ILE A 107 -7.79 2.74 4.33
CA ILE A 107 -7.51 4.06 4.92
C ILE A 107 -8.14 4.06 6.31
N PRO A 108 -7.39 4.35 7.38
CA PRO A 108 -7.97 4.51 8.72
C PRO A 108 -9.07 5.57 8.75
N ASP A 109 -10.18 5.32 9.44
CA ASP A 109 -11.30 6.27 9.52
C ASP A 109 -10.87 7.62 10.12
N ASN A 110 -9.92 7.58 11.05
CA ASN A 110 -9.31 8.75 11.71
C ASN A 110 -8.02 9.25 11.01
N TYR A 111 -7.87 9.00 9.70
CA TYR A 111 -6.66 9.41 8.96
C TYR A 111 -6.31 10.89 9.12
N LYS A 112 -7.32 11.77 9.34
CA LYS A 112 -7.13 13.21 9.52
C LYS A 112 -6.35 13.54 10.79
N GLU A 113 -6.60 12.79 11.87
CA GLU A 113 -5.91 12.91 13.14
C GLU A 113 -4.52 12.30 13.08
N LEU A 114 -4.33 11.25 12.26
CA LEU A 114 -3.05 10.58 12.06
C LEU A 114 -2.11 11.43 11.19
N THR A 115 -2.20 11.30 9.90
CA THR A 115 -1.31 11.99 8.95
C THR A 115 -1.97 13.15 8.20
N GLY A 116 -3.29 13.20 8.15
CA GLY A 116 -4.06 14.12 7.32
C GLY A 116 -4.01 13.79 5.83
N ASP A 117 -3.29 12.73 5.45
CA ASP A 117 -3.14 12.28 4.07
C ASP A 117 -4.12 11.13 3.79
N LYS A 118 -4.73 11.15 2.61
CA LYS A 118 -5.61 10.10 2.10
C LYS A 118 -4.84 8.94 1.42
N SER A 119 -3.57 8.75 1.78
CA SER A 119 -2.82 7.60 1.28
C SER A 119 -3.47 6.32 1.79
N ALA A 120 -3.86 5.45 0.86
CA ALA A 120 -4.34 4.12 1.19
C ALA A 120 -3.16 3.16 1.32
N MET A 121 -3.29 2.16 2.20
CA MET A 121 -2.52 0.94 2.11
C MET A 121 -3.20 0.06 1.06
N ASP A 122 -2.53 -0.31 -0.03
CA ASP A 122 -3.10 -1.15 -1.09
C ASP A 122 -3.64 -2.47 -0.52
N ALA A 123 -2.92 -3.01 0.49
CA ALA A 123 -3.43 -4.05 1.35
C ALA A 123 -2.90 -3.90 2.79
N ILE A 124 -3.62 -4.45 3.74
CA ILE A 124 -3.19 -4.60 5.13
C ILE A 124 -3.43 -6.04 5.58
N ILE A 125 -2.39 -6.66 6.16
CA ILE A 125 -2.49 -8.00 6.77
C ILE A 125 -2.34 -7.83 8.27
N ARG A 126 -3.40 -8.08 9.03
CA ARG A 126 -3.39 -8.06 10.50
C ARG A 126 -3.10 -9.46 11.03
N PHE A 127 -2.21 -9.55 12.01
CA PHE A 127 -1.78 -10.83 12.56
C PHE A 127 -1.37 -10.71 14.04
N GLU A 128 -1.28 -11.83 14.73
CA GLU A 128 -0.62 -11.97 16.01
C GLU A 128 0.79 -12.52 15.79
N ASP A 129 1.78 -11.98 16.52
CA ASP A 129 3.12 -12.55 16.56
C ASP A 129 3.21 -13.74 17.53
N PHE A 130 4.40 -14.35 17.65
CA PHE A 130 4.61 -15.52 18.52
C PHE A 130 4.49 -15.20 20.00
N ASP A 131 4.53 -13.94 20.40
CA ASP A 131 4.29 -13.46 21.78
C ASP A 131 2.83 -13.03 21.99
N GLY A 132 1.95 -13.19 20.99
CA GLY A 132 0.55 -12.80 21.05
C GLY A 132 0.32 -11.29 20.89
N LYS A 133 1.32 -10.52 20.46
CA LYS A 133 1.15 -9.08 20.18
C LYS A 133 0.41 -8.87 18.88
N LYS A 134 -0.46 -7.86 18.86
CA LYS A 134 -1.12 -7.42 17.63
C LYS A 134 -0.11 -6.75 16.72
N CYS A 135 -0.08 -7.21 15.48
CA CYS A 135 0.80 -6.71 14.45
C CYS A 135 0.03 -6.50 13.13
N PHE A 136 0.57 -5.69 12.26
CA PHE A 136 0.10 -5.66 10.87
C PHE A 136 1.23 -5.33 9.90
N ILE A 137 1.02 -5.73 8.64
CA ILE A 137 1.86 -5.36 7.50
C ILE A 137 1.03 -4.41 6.63
N ALA A 138 1.47 -3.16 6.51
CA ALA A 138 0.98 -2.22 5.52
C ALA A 138 1.68 -2.48 4.20
N ILE A 139 0.93 -2.74 3.14
CA ILE A 139 1.47 -3.14 1.85
C ILE A 139 1.19 -2.07 0.80
N GLU A 140 2.24 -1.66 0.12
CA GLU A 140 2.20 -0.85 -1.09
C GLU A 140 2.57 -1.71 -2.29
N THR A 141 1.75 -1.72 -3.32
CA THR A 141 1.99 -2.44 -4.55
C THR A 141 2.37 -1.48 -5.68
N LYS A 142 3.36 -1.85 -6.49
CA LYS A 142 3.74 -1.11 -7.71
C LYS A 142 3.89 -2.09 -8.85
N TYR A 143 3.25 -1.78 -9.97
CA TYR A 143 3.38 -2.59 -11.17
C TYR A 143 4.21 -1.88 -12.24
N SER A 144 3.77 -0.72 -12.71
CA SER A 144 4.50 0.11 -13.67
C SER A 144 4.65 1.57 -13.20
N GLU A 145 3.97 1.94 -12.13
CA GLU A 145 3.94 3.30 -11.62
C GLU A 145 5.22 3.65 -10.85
N ASN A 146 5.67 4.90 -10.96
CA ASN A 146 6.83 5.39 -10.23
C ASN A 146 6.52 5.68 -8.76
N LEU A 147 7.19 5.00 -7.84
CA LEU A 147 7.02 5.18 -6.40
C LEU A 147 7.47 6.57 -5.90
N GLY A 148 8.43 7.20 -6.57
CA GLY A 148 8.99 8.50 -6.19
C GLY A 148 8.32 9.71 -6.83
N ALA A 149 7.20 9.54 -7.56
CA ALA A 149 6.64 10.62 -8.39
C ALA A 149 5.94 11.74 -7.61
N ASN A 150 5.33 11.44 -6.46
CA ASN A 150 4.48 12.35 -5.71
C ASN A 150 5.09 12.69 -4.34
N GLU A 151 5.38 13.99 -4.12
CA GLU A 151 5.77 14.51 -2.82
C GLU A 151 4.55 14.79 -1.93
N ALA A 152 4.76 14.85 -0.62
CA ALA A 152 3.76 15.24 0.35
C ALA A 152 3.21 16.65 0.07
N SER A 153 1.89 16.80 0.18
CA SER A 153 1.21 18.09 0.03
C SER A 153 1.32 18.96 1.29
N ASN A 154 1.48 18.33 2.46
CA ASN A 154 1.57 19.02 3.76
C ASN A 154 2.85 18.63 4.51
N LYS A 155 3.99 19.14 4.07
CA LYS A 155 5.30 18.85 4.69
C LYS A 155 5.38 19.19 6.18
N THR A 156 4.63 20.18 6.64
CA THR A 156 4.64 20.58 8.06
C THR A 156 4.10 19.47 8.95
N ARG A 157 3.00 18.84 8.55
CA ARG A 157 2.39 17.74 9.32
C ARG A 157 3.28 16.52 9.36
N GLU A 158 3.86 16.14 8.23
CA GLU A 158 4.79 14.99 8.19
C GLU A 158 6.04 15.23 9.05
N ILE A 159 6.59 16.45 9.08
CA ILE A 159 7.72 16.79 9.95
C ILE A 159 7.33 16.68 11.43
N GLU A 160 6.14 17.16 11.83
CA GLU A 160 5.64 16.98 13.18
C GLU A 160 5.56 15.49 13.59
N ILE A 161 5.06 14.65 12.69
CA ILE A 161 4.98 13.21 12.91
C ILE A 161 6.38 12.58 13.02
N ILE A 162 7.32 12.95 12.16
CA ILE A 162 8.71 12.50 12.21
C ILE A 162 9.33 12.79 13.58
N ARG A 163 9.09 14.00 14.13
CA ARG A 163 9.55 14.37 15.49
C ARG A 163 8.94 13.51 16.59
N GLN A 164 7.65 13.20 16.47
CA GLN A 164 6.93 12.39 17.45
C GLN A 164 7.38 10.93 17.43
N LEU A 165 7.55 10.35 16.26
CA LEU A 165 7.92 8.95 16.09
C LEU A 165 9.35 8.64 16.52
N LYS A 166 10.29 9.59 16.36
CA LYS A 166 11.72 9.44 16.72
C LYS A 166 12.41 8.22 16.06
N CYS A 167 11.86 7.74 14.96
CA CYS A 167 12.37 6.56 14.25
C CYS A 167 13.36 6.89 13.12
N PHE A 168 13.58 8.18 12.87
CA PHE A 168 14.49 8.66 11.83
C PHE A 168 15.82 9.16 12.40
N GLN A 169 16.83 9.29 11.52
CA GLN A 169 18.12 9.89 11.87
C GLN A 169 17.93 11.32 12.39
N PRO A 170 18.79 11.78 13.34
CA PRO A 170 18.62 13.09 14.00
C PRO A 170 18.63 14.30 13.06
N ASP A 171 19.29 14.19 11.88
CA ASP A 171 19.43 15.27 10.90
C ASP A 171 18.36 15.26 9.81
N ILE A 172 17.34 14.38 9.92
CA ILE A 172 16.31 14.19 8.89
C ILE A 172 15.61 15.51 8.52
N GLU A 173 15.26 16.32 9.51
CA GLU A 173 14.56 17.58 9.27
C GLU A 173 15.39 18.59 8.49
N ALA A 174 16.67 18.73 8.82
CA ALA A 174 17.58 19.59 8.08
C ALA A 174 17.71 19.12 6.62
N ARG A 175 17.78 17.80 6.40
CA ARG A 175 17.90 17.22 5.06
C ARG A 175 16.61 17.40 4.24
N ILE A 176 15.43 17.37 4.88
CA ILE A 176 14.15 17.69 4.24
C ILE A 176 14.12 19.19 3.87
N ALA A 177 14.51 20.07 4.79
CA ALA A 177 14.55 21.50 4.56
C ALA A 177 15.50 21.89 3.40
N ASP A 178 16.66 21.24 3.33
CA ASP A 178 17.63 21.41 2.26
C ASP A 178 17.22 20.73 0.92
N SER A 179 16.03 20.15 0.85
CA SER A 179 15.53 19.36 -0.31
C SER A 179 16.43 18.17 -0.72
N LYS A 180 17.26 17.68 0.20
CA LYS A 180 18.08 16.47 0.00
C LYS A 180 17.24 15.20 0.11
N ILE A 181 16.15 15.28 0.86
CA ILE A 181 15.14 14.22 1.02
C ILE A 181 13.79 14.76 0.60
N LYS A 182 13.09 13.97 -0.19
CA LYS A 182 11.72 14.22 -0.61
C LYS A 182 10.79 13.27 0.10
N LEU A 183 9.76 13.79 0.74
CA LEU A 183 8.73 12.99 1.39
C LEU A 183 7.78 12.39 0.33
N THR A 184 8.28 11.39 -0.38
CA THR A 184 7.56 10.68 -1.44
C THR A 184 6.52 9.71 -0.84
N GLN A 185 5.80 9.01 -1.68
CA GLN A 185 4.73 8.09 -1.25
C GLN A 185 5.22 7.05 -0.22
N ILE A 186 6.45 6.54 -0.36
CA ILE A 186 6.99 5.55 0.57
C ILE A 186 7.14 6.09 2.00
N TYR A 187 7.57 7.35 2.14
CA TYR A 187 7.66 8.00 3.45
C TYR A 187 6.28 8.22 4.05
N ARG A 188 5.30 8.69 3.26
CA ARG A 188 3.93 8.93 3.72
C ARG A 188 3.26 7.64 4.19
N ASN A 189 3.42 6.56 3.43
CA ASN A 189 2.87 5.25 3.79
C ASN A 189 3.53 4.69 5.06
N PHE A 190 4.84 4.88 5.22
CA PHE A 190 5.54 4.51 6.46
C PHE A 190 5.04 5.33 7.65
N LEU A 191 4.92 6.66 7.52
CA LEU A 191 4.40 7.52 8.58
C LEU A 191 2.96 7.15 8.97
N LEU A 192 2.10 6.88 7.99
CA LEU A 192 0.74 6.41 8.24
C LEU A 192 0.73 5.06 8.96
N SER A 193 1.57 4.13 8.53
CA SER A 193 1.68 2.81 9.16
C SER A 193 2.11 2.92 10.63
N GLU A 194 3.17 3.69 10.93
CA GLU A 194 3.65 3.86 12.31
C GLU A 194 2.63 4.59 13.20
N THR A 195 2.03 5.69 12.71
CA THR A 195 1.03 6.44 13.48
C THR A 195 -0.23 5.61 13.74
N TYR A 196 -0.71 4.88 12.75
CA TYR A 196 -1.84 3.97 12.91
C TYR A 196 -1.50 2.82 13.86
N GLY A 197 -0.28 2.27 13.80
CA GLY A 197 0.17 1.25 14.73
C GLY A 197 0.14 1.71 16.20
N ILE A 198 0.59 2.93 16.46
CA ILE A 198 0.52 3.55 17.80
C ILE A 198 -0.93 3.72 18.24
N ASP A 199 -1.79 4.25 17.37
CA ASP A 199 -3.21 4.51 17.66
C ASP A 199 -3.96 3.25 18.09
N ILE A 200 -3.74 2.14 17.40
CA ILE A 200 -4.39 0.84 17.69
C ILE A 200 -3.59 -0.07 18.64
N SER A 201 -2.48 0.41 19.19
CA SER A 201 -1.56 -0.38 20.04
C SER A 201 -1.09 -1.68 19.36
N ALA A 202 -0.66 -1.59 18.10
CA ALA A 202 -0.13 -2.70 17.32
C ALA A 202 1.25 -2.38 16.76
N VAL A 203 2.06 -3.41 16.52
CA VAL A 203 3.35 -3.28 15.83
C VAL A 203 3.10 -3.21 14.33
N SER A 204 3.57 -2.13 13.70
CA SER A 204 3.48 -1.92 12.27
C SER A 204 4.70 -2.45 11.54
N TYR A 205 4.48 -2.97 10.34
CA TYR A 205 5.49 -3.29 9.36
C TYR A 205 5.07 -2.70 8.01
N SER A 206 6.04 -2.37 7.15
CA SER A 206 5.79 -1.85 5.81
C SER A 206 6.44 -2.76 4.77
N LEU A 207 5.67 -3.18 3.78
CA LEU A 207 6.11 -4.03 2.69
C LEU A 207 5.81 -3.37 1.34
N ILE A 208 6.81 -3.31 0.46
CA ILE A 208 6.63 -2.85 -0.91
C ILE A 208 6.73 -4.04 -1.85
N MET A 209 5.68 -4.26 -2.62
CA MET A 209 5.60 -5.34 -3.59
C MET A 209 5.65 -4.78 -5.02
N ALA A 210 6.66 -5.17 -5.76
CA ALA A 210 6.83 -4.78 -7.16
C ALA A 210 7.47 -5.90 -7.97
N PRO A 211 7.34 -5.91 -9.30
CA PRO A 211 8.11 -6.80 -10.16
C PRO A 211 9.60 -6.63 -9.95
N LYS A 212 10.35 -7.73 -10.02
CA LYS A 212 11.82 -7.68 -9.91
C LYS A 212 12.42 -6.72 -10.96
N GLY A 213 13.26 -5.81 -10.49
CA GLY A 213 13.89 -4.80 -11.34
C GLY A 213 13.02 -3.58 -11.62
N HIS A 214 11.98 -3.35 -10.85
CA HIS A 214 11.16 -2.14 -10.95
C HIS A 214 12.03 -0.87 -10.77
N PRO A 215 11.94 0.12 -11.68
CA PRO A 215 12.96 1.19 -11.79
C PRO A 215 13.11 2.08 -10.55
N SER A 216 12.06 2.28 -9.78
CA SER A 216 12.07 3.20 -8.64
C SER A 216 12.03 2.51 -7.28
N THR A 217 11.55 1.28 -7.18
CA THR A 217 11.28 0.61 -5.90
C THR A 217 12.53 0.46 -5.05
N ASP A 218 13.58 -0.13 -5.60
CA ASP A 218 14.85 -0.38 -4.87
C ASP A 218 15.48 0.92 -4.39
N ARG A 219 15.41 1.98 -5.21
CA ARG A 219 15.97 3.29 -4.88
C ARG A 219 15.21 3.95 -3.74
N GLU A 220 13.89 4.01 -3.84
CA GLU A 220 13.03 4.65 -2.85
C GLU A 220 13.05 3.89 -1.53
N LEU A 221 13.04 2.54 -1.57
CA LEU A 221 13.16 1.70 -0.40
C LEU A 221 14.49 1.90 0.33
N LYS A 222 15.60 1.89 -0.41
CA LYS A 222 16.94 2.17 0.16
C LYS A 222 17.01 3.59 0.74
N SER A 223 16.38 4.56 0.08
CA SER A 223 16.31 5.94 0.58
C SER A 223 15.63 5.96 1.96
N LEU A 224 14.44 5.38 2.10
CA LEU A 224 13.74 5.34 3.38
C LEU A 224 14.56 4.59 4.46
N ILE A 225 15.04 3.38 4.16
CA ILE A 225 15.80 2.55 5.13
C ILE A 225 17.06 3.28 5.64
N ASN A 226 17.74 4.03 4.79
CA ASN A 226 18.93 4.79 5.19
C ASN A 226 18.61 5.93 6.16
N GLU A 227 17.40 6.51 6.07
CA GLU A 227 16.95 7.57 6.95
C GLU A 227 16.40 7.06 8.30
N LEU A 228 16.14 5.77 8.40
CA LEU A 228 15.65 5.16 9.66
C LEU A 228 16.80 4.84 10.61
N ASN A 229 16.54 5.00 11.91
CA ASN A 229 17.37 4.46 12.97
C ASN A 229 17.50 2.93 12.82
N SER A 230 18.62 2.35 13.21
CA SER A 230 18.91 0.92 13.01
C SER A 230 17.84 -0.01 13.57
N GLU A 231 17.24 0.38 14.67
CA GLU A 231 16.17 -0.36 15.37
C GLU A 231 14.80 -0.37 14.66
N TYR A 232 14.64 0.43 13.60
CA TYR A 232 13.41 0.48 12.80
C TYR A 232 13.56 -0.13 11.40
N ARG A 233 14.79 -0.35 10.93
CA ARG A 233 15.05 -0.80 9.56
C ARG A 233 14.43 -2.16 9.23
N TYR A 234 14.36 -3.06 10.20
CA TYR A 234 13.76 -4.39 10.01
C TYR A 234 12.24 -4.35 9.74
N LYS A 235 11.59 -3.24 10.05
CA LYS A 235 10.16 -3.05 9.82
C LYS A 235 9.81 -2.79 8.35
N VAL A 236 10.79 -2.47 7.51
CA VAL A 236 10.57 -2.02 6.12
C VAL A 236 11.26 -2.98 5.16
N GLN A 237 10.49 -3.54 4.18
CA GLN A 237 10.96 -4.50 3.20
C GLN A 237 10.40 -4.23 1.80
#